data_82985711a94828931c892de78f27a25e
#
_entry.id   82985711a94828931c892de78f27a25e
#
_cell.length_a   1.000
_cell.length_b   1.000
_cell.length_c   1.000
_cell.angle_alpha   90.00
_cell.angle_beta   90.00
_cell.angle_gamma   90.00
#
_symmetry.space_group_name_H-M   'P 1'
#
loop_
_entity.id
_entity.type
_entity.pdbx_description
1 polymer ?
#
loop_
_entity_poly.entity_id
_entity_poly.type
_entity_poly.pdbx_seq_one_letter_code
_entity_poly.pdbx_strand_id
1 'polypeptide(L)'
;MLIAKKLRKQNLVAYVLYMYQVEDIIRSYKCDIQNIAEEYLPRFDYDDEELEQALQWYDGLARMMQEEGCRERGHVQVVRNTIFLLADRHRELLADPQESIYNAAYYKALPFIVELRGKGNGKMKPELETALDALYGITLLRMQNKPVGAETSAAISAISNLQIGRASCRERVSACV
;
A
#
# COMPACT_ATOMS: atom_id res chain seq x y z
N MET A 1 -3.16 -10.33 -8.98
CA MET A 1 -4.39 -11.05 -9.04
C MET A 1 -4.61 -11.93 -7.81
N LEU A 2 -4.12 -13.17 -7.73
CA LEU A 2 -4.24 -14.01 -6.51
C LEU A 2 -3.56 -13.38 -5.28
N ILE A 3 -2.39 -12.78 -5.48
CA ILE A 3 -1.64 -12.07 -4.42
C ILE A 3 -2.47 -10.92 -3.84
N ALA A 4 -3.06 -10.06 -4.70
CA ALA A 4 -3.88 -8.93 -4.24
C ALA A 4 -5.10 -9.42 -3.44
N LYS A 5 -5.82 -10.45 -3.93
CA LYS A 5 -6.96 -11.05 -3.22
C LYS A 5 -6.55 -11.62 -1.86
N LYS A 6 -5.41 -12.32 -1.79
CA LYS A 6 -4.87 -12.89 -0.55
C LYS A 6 -4.50 -11.80 0.45
N LEU A 7 -3.73 -10.80 0.01
CA LEU A 7 -3.30 -9.68 0.86
C LEU A 7 -4.50 -8.89 1.39
N ARG A 8 -5.50 -8.62 0.54
CA ARG A 8 -6.72 -7.89 0.95
C ARG A 8 -7.48 -8.59 2.07
N LYS A 9 -7.40 -9.93 2.14
CA LYS A 9 -8.02 -10.72 3.23
C LYS A 9 -7.17 -10.79 4.48
N GLN A 10 -5.85 -10.78 4.34
CA GLN A 10 -4.91 -11.04 5.42
C GLN A 10 -4.31 -9.79 6.06
N ASN A 11 -4.00 -8.78 5.25
CA ASN A 11 -3.30 -7.57 5.71
C ASN A 11 -3.55 -6.41 4.73
N LEU A 12 -4.41 -5.47 5.11
CA LEU A 12 -4.76 -4.33 4.26
C LEU A 12 -3.60 -3.39 3.98
N VAL A 13 -2.65 -3.23 4.91
CA VAL A 13 -1.45 -2.42 4.66
C VAL A 13 -0.60 -3.07 3.57
N ALA A 14 -0.35 -4.37 3.69
CA ALA A 14 0.39 -5.11 2.66
C ALA A 14 -0.33 -5.07 1.30
N TYR A 15 -1.68 -5.11 1.30
CA TYR A 15 -2.47 -4.94 0.09
C TYR A 15 -2.26 -3.56 -0.54
N VAL A 16 -2.33 -2.48 0.24
CA VAL A 16 -2.12 -1.11 -0.27
C VAL A 16 -0.72 -0.95 -0.85
N LEU A 17 0.33 -1.40 -0.14
CA LEU A 17 1.71 -1.32 -0.62
C LEU A 17 1.93 -2.12 -1.91
N TYR A 18 1.32 -3.30 -2.01
CA TYR A 18 1.33 -4.11 -3.22
C TYR A 18 0.63 -3.40 -4.38
N MET A 19 -0.53 -2.77 -4.13
CA MET A 19 -1.25 -2.01 -5.15
C MET A 19 -0.48 -0.78 -5.61
N TYR A 20 0.24 -0.08 -4.73
CA TYR A 20 1.14 1.02 -5.10
C TYR A 20 2.20 0.54 -6.11
N GLN A 21 2.81 -0.62 -5.83
CA GLN A 21 3.78 -1.22 -6.75
C GLN A 21 3.16 -1.58 -8.10
N VAL A 22 1.97 -2.15 -8.10
CA VAL A 22 1.24 -2.50 -9.33
C VAL A 22 0.90 -1.25 -10.14
N GLU A 23 0.40 -0.20 -9.50
CA GLU A 23 0.11 1.08 -10.16
C GLU A 23 1.38 1.70 -10.78
N ASP A 24 2.53 1.63 -10.09
CA ASP A 24 3.80 2.13 -10.62
C ASP A 24 4.31 1.30 -11.80
N ILE A 25 4.11 -0.02 -11.79
CA ILE A 25 4.40 -0.88 -12.93
C ILE A 25 3.53 -0.45 -14.12
N ILE A 26 2.22 -0.31 -13.94
CA ILE A 26 1.29 0.13 -15.00
C ILE A 26 1.69 1.50 -15.55
N ARG A 27 2.10 2.44 -14.67
CA ARG A 27 2.61 3.76 -15.07
C ARG A 27 3.88 3.67 -15.92
N SER A 28 4.81 2.79 -15.55
CA SER A 28 6.07 2.61 -16.29
C SER A 28 5.83 2.17 -17.74
N TYR A 29 4.75 1.45 -17.98
CA TYR A 29 4.27 1.07 -19.32
C TYR A 29 3.20 2.02 -19.87
N LYS A 30 3.06 3.26 -19.33
CA LYS A 30 2.13 4.30 -19.80
C LYS A 30 0.65 3.89 -19.83
N CYS A 31 0.27 2.94 -18.96
CA CYS A 31 -1.05 2.30 -18.92
C CYS A 31 -1.43 1.60 -20.26
N ASP A 32 -0.44 1.11 -20.98
CA ASP A 32 -0.62 0.36 -22.22
C ASP A 32 -0.54 -1.15 -21.91
N ILE A 33 -1.67 -1.85 -22.11
CA ILE A 33 -1.77 -3.27 -21.83
C ILE A 33 -0.94 -4.11 -22.80
N GLN A 34 -0.72 -3.66 -24.03
CA GLN A 34 0.09 -4.41 -24.99
C GLN A 34 1.54 -4.47 -24.52
N ASN A 35 2.10 -3.33 -24.12
CA ASN A 35 3.46 -3.28 -23.57
C ASN A 35 3.60 -4.12 -22.30
N ILE A 36 2.58 -4.13 -21.43
CA ILE A 36 2.57 -4.99 -20.22
C ILE A 36 2.55 -6.47 -20.62
N ALA A 37 1.76 -6.84 -21.61
CA ALA A 37 1.65 -8.21 -22.12
C ALA A 37 2.96 -8.71 -22.75
N GLU A 38 3.63 -7.86 -23.50
CA GLU A 38 4.82 -8.23 -24.27
C GLU A 38 6.11 -8.16 -23.45
N GLU A 39 6.23 -7.19 -22.52
CA GLU A 39 7.50 -6.91 -21.84
C GLU A 39 7.51 -7.28 -20.35
N TYR A 40 6.35 -7.28 -19.69
CA TYR A 40 6.28 -7.50 -18.25
C TYR A 40 5.78 -8.90 -17.88
N LEU A 41 4.65 -9.34 -18.42
CA LEU A 41 4.06 -10.64 -18.08
C LEU A 41 4.93 -11.85 -18.45
N PRO A 42 5.73 -11.84 -19.54
CA PRO A 42 6.61 -12.98 -19.85
C PRO A 42 7.74 -13.22 -18.85
N ARG A 43 7.93 -12.33 -17.87
CA ARG A 43 8.90 -12.51 -16.78
C ARG A 43 8.41 -13.49 -15.71
N PHE A 44 7.17 -13.91 -15.79
CA PHE A 44 6.52 -14.82 -14.85
C PHE A 44 6.24 -16.15 -15.55
N ASP A 45 6.41 -17.23 -14.82
CA ASP A 45 6.10 -18.57 -15.30
C ASP A 45 4.61 -18.88 -15.08
N TYR A 46 3.76 -18.18 -15.85
CA TYR A 46 2.30 -18.36 -15.82
C TYR A 46 1.90 -19.47 -16.80
N ASP A 47 0.96 -20.31 -16.40
CA ASP A 47 0.22 -21.13 -17.35
C ASP A 47 -0.77 -20.26 -18.18
N ASP A 48 -1.42 -20.85 -19.18
CA ASP A 48 -2.30 -20.13 -20.11
C ASP A 48 -3.49 -19.46 -19.37
N GLU A 49 -4.06 -20.13 -18.35
CA GLU A 49 -5.19 -19.61 -17.57
C GLU A 49 -4.74 -18.47 -16.66
N GLU A 50 -3.60 -18.61 -16.00
CA GLU A 50 -3.01 -17.58 -15.14
C GLU A 50 -2.63 -16.34 -15.95
N LEU A 51 -2.08 -16.54 -17.16
CA LEU A 51 -1.72 -15.44 -18.06
C LEU A 51 -2.96 -14.66 -18.51
N GLU A 52 -4.02 -15.34 -18.93
CA GLU A 52 -5.27 -14.69 -19.32
C GLU A 52 -5.87 -13.91 -18.16
N GLN A 53 -5.92 -14.49 -16.97
CA GLN A 53 -6.40 -13.81 -15.76
C GLN A 53 -5.50 -12.61 -15.40
N ALA A 54 -4.18 -12.70 -15.58
CA ALA A 54 -3.26 -11.60 -15.34
C ALA A 54 -3.51 -10.46 -16.32
N LEU A 55 -3.63 -10.76 -17.60
CA LEU A 55 -3.94 -9.79 -18.66
C LEU A 55 -5.24 -9.03 -18.37
N GLN A 56 -6.32 -9.74 -18.07
CA GLN A 56 -7.61 -9.13 -17.72
C GLN A 56 -7.51 -8.23 -16.48
N TRP A 57 -6.73 -8.62 -15.49
CA TRP A 57 -6.57 -7.86 -14.26
C TRP A 57 -5.74 -6.58 -14.49
N TYR A 58 -4.61 -6.66 -15.21
CA TYR A 58 -3.80 -5.49 -15.55
C TYR A 58 -4.54 -4.52 -16.48
N ASP A 59 -5.28 -5.02 -17.48
CA ASP A 59 -6.10 -4.21 -18.36
C ASP A 59 -7.18 -3.47 -17.58
N GLY A 60 -7.90 -4.16 -16.68
CA GLY A 60 -8.89 -3.53 -15.82
C GLY A 60 -8.32 -2.41 -14.95
N LEU A 61 -7.13 -2.62 -14.36
CA LEU A 61 -6.47 -1.59 -13.55
C LEU A 61 -5.96 -0.43 -14.43
N ALA A 62 -5.39 -0.70 -15.59
CA ALA A 62 -4.91 0.33 -16.50
C ALA A 62 -6.06 1.25 -16.97
N ARG A 63 -7.23 0.67 -17.26
CA ARG A 63 -8.45 1.43 -17.58
C ARG A 63 -8.92 2.28 -16.41
N MET A 64 -9.01 1.70 -15.21
CA MET A 64 -9.36 2.47 -14.00
C MET A 64 -8.41 3.65 -13.78
N MET A 65 -7.10 3.44 -13.95
CA MET A 65 -6.12 4.51 -13.82
C MET A 65 -6.30 5.62 -14.86
N GLN A 66 -6.72 5.28 -16.07
CA GLN A 66 -7.02 6.25 -17.13
C GLN A 66 -8.30 7.03 -16.83
N GLU A 67 -9.38 6.33 -16.49
CA GLU A 67 -10.70 6.91 -16.22
C GLU A 67 -10.70 7.80 -14.98
N GLU A 68 -9.94 7.41 -13.95
CA GLU A 68 -9.82 8.15 -12.68
C GLU A 68 -8.72 9.24 -12.71
N GLY A 69 -8.03 9.43 -13.82
CA GLY A 69 -6.99 10.46 -13.96
C GLY A 69 -5.72 10.16 -13.16
N CYS A 70 -5.43 8.88 -12.87
CA CYS A 70 -4.30 8.43 -12.07
C CYS A 70 -3.10 7.94 -12.90
N ARG A 71 -3.04 8.29 -14.20
CA ARG A 71 -1.99 7.82 -15.13
C ARG A 71 -0.58 8.20 -14.69
N GLU A 72 -0.41 9.41 -14.18
CA GLU A 72 0.93 9.92 -13.81
C GLU A 72 1.16 9.91 -12.30
N ARG A 73 0.11 10.07 -11.49
CA ARG A 73 0.19 10.18 -10.05
C ARG A 73 -1.15 9.88 -9.37
N GLY A 74 -1.08 9.59 -8.08
CA GLY A 74 -2.26 9.27 -7.26
C GLY A 74 -2.59 7.79 -7.33
N HIS A 75 -3.75 7.42 -6.80
CA HIS A 75 -4.17 6.03 -6.63
C HIS A 75 -5.61 5.85 -7.10
N VAL A 76 -5.92 4.67 -7.65
CA VAL A 76 -7.30 4.33 -8.03
C VAL A 76 -8.22 4.29 -6.81
N GLN A 77 -9.51 4.52 -7.03
CA GLN A 77 -10.51 4.67 -5.97
C GLN A 77 -10.56 3.45 -5.02
N VAL A 78 -10.37 2.25 -5.54
CA VAL A 78 -10.35 1.03 -4.71
C VAL A 78 -9.20 1.03 -3.69
N VAL A 79 -8.05 1.59 -4.05
CA VAL A 79 -6.90 1.78 -3.14
C VAL A 79 -7.20 2.89 -2.14
N ARG A 80 -7.70 4.04 -2.60
CA ARG A 80 -8.11 5.15 -1.71
C ARG A 80 -9.15 4.71 -0.69
N ASN A 81 -10.16 3.96 -1.10
CA ASN A 81 -11.17 3.41 -0.19
C ASN A 81 -10.55 2.50 0.88
N THR A 82 -9.52 1.72 0.50
CA THR A 82 -8.81 0.88 1.48
C THR A 82 -8.01 1.71 2.47
N ILE A 83 -7.39 2.81 2.02
CA ILE A 83 -6.69 3.77 2.91
C ILE A 83 -7.69 4.42 3.87
N PHE A 84 -8.88 4.81 3.42
CA PHE A 84 -9.93 5.35 4.31
C PHE A 84 -10.37 4.33 5.35
N LEU A 85 -10.59 3.06 4.98
CA LEU A 85 -10.89 1.99 5.94
C LEU A 85 -9.78 1.81 6.99
N LEU A 86 -8.53 1.89 6.57
CA LEU A 86 -7.39 1.84 7.49
C LEU A 86 -7.35 3.06 8.42
N ALA A 87 -7.67 4.25 7.91
CA ALA A 87 -7.72 5.47 8.70
C ALA A 87 -8.85 5.46 9.74
N ASP A 88 -10.01 4.93 9.37
CA ASP A 88 -11.13 4.74 10.29
C ASP A 88 -10.74 3.77 11.41
N ARG A 89 -10.16 2.63 11.04
CA ARG A 89 -9.69 1.64 12.03
C ARG A 89 -8.58 2.19 12.92
N HIS A 90 -7.67 2.97 12.38
CA HIS A 90 -6.65 3.66 13.17
C HIS A 90 -7.26 4.55 14.25
N ARG A 91 -8.28 5.34 13.89
CA ARG A 91 -9.00 6.22 14.85
C ARG A 91 -9.71 5.42 15.95
N GLU A 92 -10.36 4.30 15.58
CA GLU A 92 -11.02 3.41 16.53
C GLU A 92 -10.01 2.80 17.53
N LEU A 93 -8.87 2.28 17.03
CA LEU A 93 -7.82 1.71 17.87
C LEU A 93 -7.19 2.74 18.83
N LEU A 94 -7.04 3.99 18.37
CA LEU A 94 -6.54 5.07 19.23
C LEU A 94 -7.54 5.47 20.31
N ALA A 95 -8.83 5.38 20.03
CA ALA A 95 -9.89 5.72 20.96
C ALA A 95 -10.18 4.61 22.00
N ASP A 96 -9.74 3.37 21.74
CA ASP A 96 -9.97 2.23 22.61
C ASP A 96 -8.91 2.16 23.74
N PRO A 97 -9.30 2.32 25.01
CA PRO A 97 -8.36 2.20 26.14
C PRO A 97 -7.75 0.81 26.29
N GLN A 98 -8.36 -0.24 25.73
CA GLN A 98 -7.85 -1.60 25.77
C GLN A 98 -6.70 -1.85 24.79
N GLU A 99 -6.57 -1.01 23.76
CA GLU A 99 -5.55 -1.10 22.73
C GLU A 99 -4.24 -0.36 23.14
N SER A 100 -3.82 -0.53 24.38
CA SER A 100 -2.64 0.15 24.94
C SER A 100 -1.35 -0.15 24.16
N ILE A 101 -1.19 -1.37 23.64
CA ILE A 101 -0.02 -1.78 22.84
C ILE A 101 -0.01 -1.02 21.51
N TYR A 102 -1.17 -0.88 20.86
CA TYR A 102 -1.29 -0.12 19.63
C TYR A 102 -0.99 1.36 19.86
N ASN A 103 -1.56 1.94 20.91
CA ASN A 103 -1.34 3.32 21.32
C ASN A 103 0.14 3.60 21.58
N ALA A 104 0.83 2.73 22.33
CA ALA A 104 2.26 2.85 22.58
C ALA A 104 3.10 2.80 21.28
N ALA A 105 2.76 1.90 20.37
CA ALA A 105 3.41 1.82 19.07
C ALA A 105 3.19 3.06 18.22
N TYR A 106 1.97 3.61 18.22
CA TYR A 106 1.64 4.85 17.50
C TYR A 106 2.43 6.04 18.04
N TYR A 107 2.41 6.28 19.33
CA TYR A 107 3.16 7.40 19.93
C TYR A 107 4.67 7.30 19.72
N LYS A 108 5.20 6.09 19.59
CA LYS A 108 6.60 5.86 19.22
C LYS A 108 6.88 6.21 17.76
N ALA A 109 5.94 5.98 16.87
CA ALA A 109 6.06 6.27 15.43
C ALA A 109 5.75 7.75 15.10
N LEU A 110 4.90 8.41 15.87
CA LEU A 110 4.38 9.76 15.61
C LEU A 110 5.46 10.82 15.33
N PRO A 111 6.55 10.92 16.09
CA PRO A 111 7.61 11.91 15.82
C PRO A 111 8.20 11.75 14.41
N PHE A 112 8.41 10.51 13.97
CA PHE A 112 8.93 10.23 12.63
C PHE A 112 7.92 10.58 11.53
N ILE A 113 6.64 10.31 11.76
CA ILE A 113 5.56 10.67 10.81
C ILE A 113 5.48 12.18 10.67
N VAL A 114 5.55 12.93 11.78
CA VAL A 114 5.53 14.40 11.77
C VAL A 114 6.74 14.95 11.03
N GLU A 115 7.93 14.42 11.27
CA GLU A 115 9.15 14.82 10.57
C GLU A 115 9.06 14.56 9.04
N LEU A 116 8.57 13.40 8.64
CA LEU A 116 8.35 13.05 7.23
C LEU A 116 7.34 13.98 6.55
N ARG A 117 6.27 14.35 7.25
CA ARG A 117 5.29 15.35 6.76
C ARG A 117 5.94 16.72 6.57
N GLY A 118 6.82 17.12 7.47
CA GLY A 118 7.56 18.39 7.37
C GLY A 118 8.54 18.45 6.21
N LYS A 119 9.10 17.32 5.80
CA LYS A 119 9.99 17.20 4.65
C LYS A 119 9.25 17.09 3.30
N GLY A 120 7.96 16.81 3.30
CA GLY A 120 7.13 16.73 2.10
C GLY A 120 6.81 18.11 1.50
N ASN A 121 6.50 18.18 0.19
CA ASN A 121 6.26 19.39 -0.58
C ASN A 121 4.99 20.19 -0.16
N GLY A 122 4.84 20.53 1.11
CA GLY A 122 3.87 21.50 1.63
C GLY A 122 2.40 21.06 1.64
N LYS A 123 2.05 19.87 1.12
CA LYS A 123 0.70 19.32 1.23
C LYS A 123 0.60 18.50 2.51
N MET A 124 -0.26 18.95 3.43
CA MET A 124 -0.58 18.18 4.65
C MET A 124 -1.36 16.91 4.26
N LYS A 125 -0.62 15.81 4.05
CA LYS A 125 -1.22 14.49 3.94
C LYS A 125 -1.66 13.97 5.31
N PRO A 126 -2.70 13.14 5.40
CA PRO A 126 -3.03 12.42 6.62
C PRO A 126 -1.84 11.60 7.14
N GLU A 127 -1.76 11.41 8.45
CA GLU A 127 -0.63 10.70 9.09
C GLU A 127 -0.46 9.29 8.58
N LEU A 128 -1.55 8.56 8.45
CA LEU A 128 -1.53 7.18 7.95
C LEU A 128 -1.06 7.11 6.50
N GLU A 129 -1.50 8.04 5.65
CA GLU A 129 -1.06 8.09 4.25
C GLU A 129 0.44 8.41 4.17
N THR A 130 0.93 9.33 5.01
CA THR A 130 2.37 9.60 5.13
C THR A 130 3.16 8.36 5.56
N ALA A 131 2.62 7.60 6.51
CA ALA A 131 3.24 6.35 6.97
C ALA A 131 3.29 5.29 5.86
N LEU A 132 2.21 5.14 5.09
CA LEU A 132 2.16 4.22 3.94
C LEU A 132 3.14 4.63 2.83
N ASP A 133 3.20 5.92 2.50
CA ASP A 133 4.17 6.46 1.52
C ASP A 133 5.62 6.20 1.96
N ALA A 134 5.91 6.37 3.25
CA ALA A 134 7.24 6.07 3.79
C ALA A 134 7.61 4.59 3.70
N LEU A 135 6.68 3.70 4.06
CA LEU A 135 6.87 2.24 3.92
C LEU A 135 7.09 1.84 2.47
N TYR A 136 6.34 2.45 1.56
CA TYR A 136 6.51 2.20 0.13
C TYR A 136 7.84 2.72 -0.40
N GLY A 137 8.22 3.95 -0.05
CA GLY A 137 9.50 4.54 -0.44
C GLY A 137 10.71 3.68 -0.02
N ILE A 138 10.69 3.13 1.20
CA ILE A 138 11.73 2.20 1.65
C ILE A 138 11.72 0.90 0.86
N THR A 139 10.55 0.39 0.51
CA THR A 139 10.45 -0.81 -0.32
C THR A 139 11.12 -0.57 -1.67
N LEU A 140 10.89 0.59 -2.29
CA LEU A 140 11.55 0.98 -3.54
C LEU A 140 13.06 1.12 -3.40
N LEU A 141 13.55 1.75 -2.31
CA LEU A 141 14.99 1.87 -2.05
C LEU A 141 15.66 0.51 -1.91
N ARG A 142 15.04 -0.42 -1.20
CA ARG A 142 15.53 -1.80 -1.04
C ARG A 142 15.57 -2.56 -2.37
N MET A 143 14.54 -2.42 -3.20
CA MET A 143 14.51 -3.03 -4.54
C MET A 143 15.61 -2.47 -5.46
N GLN A 144 16.00 -1.21 -5.26
CA GLN A 144 17.11 -0.56 -5.97
C GLN A 144 18.48 -0.81 -5.36
N ASN A 145 18.58 -1.64 -4.30
CA ASN A 145 19.79 -1.88 -3.53
C ASN A 145 20.47 -0.60 -2.99
N LYS A 146 19.66 0.45 -2.75
CA LYS A 146 20.16 1.70 -2.18
C LYS A 146 20.30 1.59 -0.66
N PRO A 147 21.40 2.12 -0.08
CA PRO A 147 21.60 2.08 1.36
C PRO A 147 20.54 2.95 2.06
N VAL A 148 20.04 2.44 3.18
CA VAL A 148 19.10 3.15 4.06
C VAL A 148 19.84 3.53 5.32
N GLY A 149 19.87 4.81 5.66
CA GLY A 149 20.52 5.32 6.87
C GLY A 149 19.90 4.75 8.15
N ALA A 150 20.67 4.72 9.24
CA ALA A 150 20.24 4.17 10.52
C ALA A 150 18.99 4.88 11.07
N GLU A 151 18.93 6.20 10.97
CA GLU A 151 17.78 7.01 11.39
C GLU A 151 16.51 6.65 10.62
N THR A 152 16.62 6.57 9.28
CA THR A 152 15.50 6.15 8.42
C THR A 152 15.05 4.72 8.75
N SER A 153 16.01 3.81 9.01
CA SER A 153 15.71 2.44 9.40
C SER A 153 14.95 2.38 10.73
N ALA A 154 15.32 3.20 11.71
CA ALA A 154 14.62 3.30 13.00
C ALA A 154 13.19 3.84 12.82
N ALA A 155 13.01 4.90 12.02
CA ALA A 155 11.72 5.46 11.69
C ALA A 155 10.78 4.42 11.04
N ILE A 156 11.29 3.72 10.04
CA ILE A 156 10.53 2.68 9.33
C ILE A 156 10.19 1.49 10.23
N SER A 157 11.11 1.09 11.11
CA SER A 157 10.83 0.04 12.10
C SER A 157 9.68 0.44 13.03
N ALA A 158 9.69 1.68 13.53
CA ALA A 158 8.61 2.21 14.36
C ALA A 158 7.27 2.24 13.61
N ILE A 159 7.24 2.71 12.36
CA ILE A 159 6.03 2.76 11.54
C ILE A 159 5.54 1.34 11.19
N SER A 160 6.45 0.42 10.86
CA SER A 160 6.11 -0.97 10.54
C SER A 160 5.50 -1.74 11.72
N ASN A 161 5.81 -1.33 12.95
CA ASN A 161 5.24 -1.92 14.15
C ASN A 161 3.76 -1.52 14.38
N LEU A 162 3.23 -0.55 13.63
CA LEU A 162 1.81 -0.24 13.62
C LEU A 162 1.05 -1.35 12.90
N GLN A 163 0.55 -2.34 13.63
CA GLN A 163 -0.10 -3.54 13.07
C GLN A 163 -1.57 -3.31 12.63
N ILE A 164 -1.90 -2.09 12.22
CA ILE A 164 -3.25 -1.69 11.83
C ILE A 164 -3.86 -2.58 10.73
N GLY A 165 -3.06 -2.99 9.76
CA GLY A 165 -3.54 -3.83 8.66
C GLY A 165 -3.99 -5.21 9.10
N ARG A 166 -3.36 -5.80 10.13
CA ARG A 166 -3.74 -7.10 10.70
C ARG A 166 -4.96 -6.98 11.61
N ALA A 167 -5.03 -5.94 12.43
CA ALA A 167 -6.19 -5.67 13.28
C ALA A 167 -7.46 -5.50 12.43
N SER A 168 -7.40 -4.75 11.33
CA SER A 168 -8.53 -4.56 10.41
C SER A 168 -9.02 -5.85 9.74
N CYS A 169 -8.17 -6.87 9.60
CA CYS A 169 -8.57 -8.15 9.01
C CYS A 169 -9.22 -9.09 10.02
N ARG A 170 -8.82 -9.06 11.31
CA ARG A 170 -9.37 -9.95 12.34
C ARG A 170 -10.86 -9.74 12.57
N GLU A 171 -11.32 -8.50 12.58
CA GLU A 171 -12.75 -8.21 12.85
C GLU A 171 -13.68 -8.58 11.70
N ARG A 172 -13.21 -8.50 10.45
CA ARG A 172 -14.02 -8.95 9.31
C ARG A 172 -14.31 -10.46 9.33
N VAL A 173 -13.42 -11.25 9.89
CA VAL A 173 -13.65 -12.71 10.07
C VAL A 173 -14.69 -12.95 11.15
N SER A 174 -14.73 -12.13 12.21
CA SER A 174 -15.72 -12.25 13.29
C SER A 174 -17.10 -11.69 12.91
N ALA A 175 -17.21 -10.80 11.95
CA ALA A 175 -18.49 -10.24 11.50
C ALA A 175 -19.16 -11.07 10.38
N CYS A 176 -18.50 -12.13 9.90
CA CYS A 176 -19.02 -13.03 8.85
C CYS A 176 -19.35 -14.44 9.38
N VAL A 177 -19.47 -14.64 10.71
CA VAL A 177 -19.89 -15.89 11.35
C VAL A 177 -21.29 -15.73 11.91
#